data_90a1f864f8ac93b64ae5d4aec01a7642
#
_entry.id   90a1f864f8ac93b64ae5d4aec01a7642
#
_cell.length_a   1.000
_cell.length_b   1.000
_cell.length_c   1.000
_cell.angle_alpha   90.00
_cell.angle_beta   90.00
_cell.angle_gamma   90.00
#
_symmetry.space_group_name_H-M   'P 1'
#
loop_
_entity.id
_entity.type
_entity.pdbx_description
1 polymer ?
#
loop_
_entity_poly.entity_id
_entity_poly.type
_entity_poly.pdbx_seq_one_letter_code
_entity_poly.pdbx_strand_id
1 'polypeptide(L)'
;TQSVLRQFVVEQKLTTPEEIVDKEIAKMRDNIKKNPTTKDKTLEQFLEFQGSNIEELRTAIRMSAAIETYISKSIDDKKQEEYFMKNISNFNGETVTASHILVDTKEMKAQEELDKAKAKIESIKKELDEGADFAECAKKYSDCPTGKTGGDLGSFPRHGAMVEEFAKAAFANEVGKVSEPVKTEFGYHLI
;
A
#
# COMPACT_ATOMS: atom_id res chain seq x y z
N THR A 1 0.47 1.02 14.23
CA THR A 1 1.74 0.74 13.52
C THR A 1 2.96 1.08 14.39
N GLN A 2 3.05 2.27 15.00
CA GLN A 2 4.20 2.66 15.86
C GLN A 2 4.37 1.77 17.09
N SER A 3 3.29 1.30 17.70
CA SER A 3 3.32 0.40 18.86
C SER A 3 4.00 -0.94 18.51
N VAL A 4 3.67 -1.52 17.36
CA VAL A 4 4.25 -2.78 16.89
C VAL A 4 5.75 -2.64 16.61
N LEU A 5 6.16 -1.53 15.98
CA LEU A 5 7.59 -1.28 15.71
C LEU A 5 8.38 -1.09 17.01
N ARG A 6 7.83 -0.40 18.00
CA ARG A 6 8.48 -0.28 19.33
C ARG A 6 8.64 -1.63 19.99
N GLN A 7 7.60 -2.46 19.99
CA GLN A 7 7.66 -3.81 20.56
C GLN A 7 8.73 -4.64 19.84
N PHE A 8 8.78 -4.61 18.53
CA PHE A 8 9.78 -5.31 17.72
C PHE A 8 11.22 -4.88 18.09
N VAL A 9 11.49 -3.57 18.19
CA VAL A 9 12.82 -3.06 18.58
C VAL A 9 13.25 -3.57 19.95
N VAL A 10 12.31 -3.61 20.91
CA VAL A 10 12.57 -4.15 22.27
C VAL A 10 12.81 -5.65 22.25
N GLU A 11 11.97 -6.42 21.59
CA GLU A 11 12.07 -7.88 21.48
C GLU A 11 13.38 -8.33 20.81
N GLN A 12 13.77 -7.62 19.74
CA GLN A 12 15.02 -7.88 19.01
C GLN A 12 16.25 -7.24 19.68
N LYS A 13 16.09 -6.55 20.83
CA LYS A 13 17.16 -5.85 21.56
C LYS A 13 17.99 -4.92 20.66
N LEU A 14 17.34 -4.25 19.74
CA LEU A 14 18.00 -3.36 18.80
C LEU A 14 18.40 -2.06 19.50
N THR A 15 19.64 -1.62 19.27
CA THR A 15 20.20 -0.39 19.84
C THR A 15 20.78 0.48 18.75
N THR A 16 20.74 1.78 18.97
CA THR A 16 21.37 2.79 18.10
C THR A 16 22.37 3.58 18.91
N PRO A 17 23.64 3.71 18.47
CA PRO A 17 24.61 4.60 19.10
C PRO A 17 24.11 6.04 19.12
N GLU A 18 24.31 6.76 20.24
CA GLU A 18 23.87 8.15 20.38
C GLU A 18 24.54 9.08 19.35
N GLU A 19 25.75 8.76 18.90
CA GLU A 19 26.45 9.51 17.85
C GLU A 19 25.65 9.57 16.53
N ILE A 20 24.92 8.52 16.19
CA ILE A 20 24.03 8.49 15.00
C ILE A 20 22.86 9.44 15.22
N VAL A 21 22.27 9.42 16.41
CA VAL A 21 21.15 10.30 16.77
C VAL A 21 21.58 11.76 16.71
N ASP A 22 22.72 12.08 17.32
CA ASP A 22 23.26 13.46 17.35
C ASP A 22 23.59 13.96 15.94
N LYS A 23 24.14 13.10 15.08
CA LYS A 23 24.43 13.43 13.68
C LYS A 23 23.17 13.76 12.89
N GLU A 24 22.09 12.97 13.05
CA GLU A 24 20.83 13.25 12.37
C GLU A 24 20.17 14.54 12.87
N ILE A 25 20.21 14.80 14.18
CA ILE A 25 19.73 16.06 14.76
C ILE A 25 20.53 17.26 14.23
N ALA A 26 21.85 17.13 14.12
CA ALA A 26 22.69 18.17 13.56
C ALA A 26 22.32 18.47 12.09
N LYS A 27 22.08 17.45 11.26
CA LYS A 27 21.61 17.62 9.90
C LYS A 27 20.24 18.32 9.84
N MET A 28 19.33 17.97 10.74
CA MET A 28 18.01 18.61 10.80
C MET A 28 18.12 20.09 11.18
N ARG A 29 18.98 20.43 12.15
CA ARG A 29 19.27 21.82 12.52
C ARG A 29 19.86 22.63 11.36
N ASP A 30 20.74 22.02 10.58
CA ASP A 30 21.33 22.62 9.39
C ASP A 30 20.29 22.86 8.29
N ASN A 31 19.40 21.89 8.07
CA ASN A 31 18.34 22.00 7.07
C ASN A 31 17.34 23.11 7.42
N ILE A 32 16.98 23.25 8.70
CA ILE A 32 16.11 24.34 9.17
C ILE A 32 16.76 25.70 8.90
N LYS A 33 18.06 25.87 9.17
CA LYS A 33 18.80 27.12 8.91
C LYS A 33 18.94 27.46 7.43
N LYS A 34 19.00 26.43 6.55
CA LYS A 34 19.13 26.61 5.10
C LYS A 34 17.80 26.89 4.42
N ASN A 35 16.69 26.53 5.03
CA ASN A 35 15.37 26.73 4.44
C ASN A 35 14.87 28.18 4.70
N PRO A 36 14.59 28.96 3.64
CA PRO A 36 14.16 30.36 3.77
C PRO A 36 12.94 30.60 4.65
N THR A 37 12.04 29.61 4.73
CA THR A 37 10.79 29.69 5.51
C THR A 37 10.97 29.38 6.99
N THR A 38 12.06 28.71 7.36
CA THR A 38 12.31 28.26 8.74
C THR A 38 13.62 28.74 9.34
N LYS A 39 14.47 29.44 8.56
CA LYS A 39 15.82 29.87 8.97
C LYS A 39 15.88 30.66 10.28
N ASP A 40 14.82 31.37 10.63
CA ASP A 40 14.68 32.17 11.81
C ASP A 40 14.20 31.40 13.05
N LYS A 41 13.99 30.08 12.91
CA LYS A 41 13.53 29.17 13.99
C LYS A 41 14.63 28.20 14.37
N THR A 42 14.66 27.81 15.66
CA THR A 42 15.44 26.63 16.07
C THR A 42 14.65 25.34 15.79
N LEU A 43 15.36 24.20 15.82
CA LEU A 43 14.69 22.89 15.69
C LEU A 43 13.68 22.68 16.83
N GLU A 44 14.02 23.08 18.03
CA GLU A 44 13.17 22.98 19.22
C GLU A 44 11.88 23.78 19.06
N GLN A 45 11.98 25.05 18.60
CA GLN A 45 10.80 25.87 18.30
C GLN A 45 9.94 25.31 17.17
N PHE A 46 10.56 24.67 16.18
CA PHE A 46 9.84 24.03 15.10
C PHE A 46 9.07 22.81 15.57
N LEU A 47 9.69 21.98 16.42
CA LEU A 47 9.04 20.80 17.01
C LEU A 47 7.90 21.20 17.95
N GLU A 48 8.10 22.20 18.80
CA GLU A 48 7.07 22.72 19.70
C GLU A 48 5.85 23.23 18.94
N PHE A 49 6.04 23.93 17.81
CA PHE A 49 4.97 24.35 16.93
C PHE A 49 4.18 23.17 16.34
N GLN A 50 4.82 22.02 16.16
CA GLN A 50 4.17 20.77 15.70
C GLN A 50 3.59 19.92 16.85
N GLY A 51 3.65 20.40 18.09
CA GLY A 51 3.19 19.66 19.26
C GLY A 51 4.08 18.49 19.68
N SER A 52 5.39 18.56 19.34
CA SER A 52 6.41 17.56 19.66
C SER A 52 7.62 18.20 20.38
N ASN A 53 8.56 17.40 20.79
CA ASN A 53 9.77 17.85 21.48
C ASN A 53 11.01 17.07 21.04
N ILE A 54 12.20 17.56 21.47
CA ILE A 54 13.48 16.98 21.06
C ILE A 54 13.65 15.53 21.52
N GLU A 55 13.12 15.14 22.67
CA GLU A 55 13.23 13.77 23.19
C GLU A 55 12.37 12.77 22.41
N GLU A 56 11.20 13.19 21.98
CA GLU A 56 10.37 12.40 21.08
C GLU A 56 11.04 12.21 19.72
N LEU A 57 11.65 13.27 19.18
CA LEU A 57 12.43 13.20 17.96
C LEU A 57 13.64 12.26 18.11
N ARG A 58 14.42 12.38 19.21
CA ARG A 58 15.53 11.46 19.51
C ARG A 58 15.06 10.01 19.55
N THR A 59 13.94 9.76 20.20
CA THR A 59 13.35 8.41 20.30
C THR A 59 12.94 7.87 18.93
N ALA A 60 12.33 8.70 18.09
CA ALA A 60 11.96 8.33 16.73
C ALA A 60 13.19 8.00 15.86
N ILE A 61 14.24 8.81 15.95
CA ILE A 61 15.51 8.57 15.23
C ILE A 61 16.16 7.27 15.70
N ARG A 62 16.25 7.03 17.03
CA ARG A 62 16.79 5.76 17.56
C ARG A 62 16.07 4.55 17.01
N MET A 63 14.74 4.60 17.01
CA MET A 63 13.92 3.51 16.52
C MET A 63 14.09 3.29 15.01
N SER A 64 14.09 4.35 14.22
CA SER A 64 14.29 4.27 12.78
C SER A 64 15.66 3.70 12.42
N ALA A 65 16.73 4.21 13.01
CA ALA A 65 18.09 3.74 12.75
C ALA A 65 18.34 2.30 13.23
N ALA A 66 17.72 1.89 14.35
CA ALA A 66 17.79 0.51 14.83
C ALA A 66 17.14 -0.46 13.84
N ILE A 67 15.95 -0.12 13.33
CA ILE A 67 15.23 -0.91 12.33
C ILE A 67 16.01 -0.95 11.02
N GLU A 68 16.52 0.17 10.53
CA GLU A 68 17.33 0.25 9.31
C GLU A 68 18.57 -0.64 9.40
N THR A 69 19.27 -0.61 10.52
CA THR A 69 20.43 -1.47 10.79
C THR A 69 20.05 -2.95 10.80
N TYR A 70 18.91 -3.29 11.39
CA TYR A 70 18.39 -4.65 11.38
C TYR A 70 18.06 -5.14 9.97
N ILE A 71 17.36 -4.33 9.20
CA ILE A 71 16.98 -4.64 7.81
C ILE A 71 18.25 -4.82 6.96
N SER A 72 19.20 -3.91 7.03
CA SER A 72 20.46 -3.96 6.28
C SER A 72 21.30 -5.20 6.58
N LYS A 73 21.24 -5.72 7.81
CA LYS A 73 21.89 -6.98 8.19
C LYS A 73 21.11 -8.24 7.80
N SER A 74 19.80 -8.12 7.66
CA SER A 74 18.89 -9.24 7.41
C SER A 74 18.63 -9.49 5.93
N ILE A 75 18.84 -8.48 5.09
CA ILE A 75 18.61 -8.52 3.65
C ILE A 75 19.96 -8.36 2.94
N ASP A 76 20.48 -9.47 2.44
CA ASP A 76 21.68 -9.49 1.58
C ASP A 76 21.31 -9.13 0.12
N ASP A 77 22.35 -8.86 -0.69
CA ASP A 77 22.19 -8.48 -2.10
C ASP A 77 21.41 -9.54 -2.89
N LYS A 78 21.60 -10.82 -2.56
CA LYS A 78 20.89 -11.93 -3.21
C LYS A 78 19.39 -11.88 -2.94
N LYS A 79 18.98 -11.63 -1.71
CA LYS A 79 17.56 -11.48 -1.35
C LYS A 79 16.95 -10.25 -1.99
N GLN A 80 17.71 -9.15 -2.12
CA GLN A 80 17.26 -7.95 -2.82
C GLN A 80 17.05 -8.24 -4.31
N GLU A 81 17.99 -8.92 -4.95
CA GLU A 81 17.89 -9.32 -6.35
C GLU A 81 16.72 -10.28 -6.59
N GLU A 82 16.56 -11.29 -5.75
CA GLU A 82 15.42 -12.21 -5.81
C GLU A 82 14.08 -11.49 -5.65
N TYR A 83 13.99 -10.53 -4.73
CA TYR A 83 12.80 -9.70 -4.56
C TYR A 83 12.54 -8.83 -5.79
N PHE A 84 13.58 -8.17 -6.31
CA PHE A 84 13.49 -7.35 -7.52
C PHE A 84 13.00 -8.16 -8.72
N MET A 85 13.61 -9.32 -8.96
CA MET A 85 13.23 -10.18 -10.08
C MET A 85 11.80 -10.71 -9.99
N LYS A 86 11.34 -11.04 -8.77
CA LYS A 86 9.96 -11.48 -8.53
C LYS A 86 8.93 -10.36 -8.65
N ASN A 87 9.36 -9.12 -8.51
CA ASN A 87 8.48 -7.96 -8.45
C ASN A 87 8.87 -6.90 -9.50
N ILE A 88 9.41 -7.32 -10.63
CA ILE A 88 9.98 -6.42 -11.64
C ILE A 88 8.94 -5.40 -12.15
N SER A 89 7.67 -5.78 -12.25
CA SER A 89 6.57 -4.88 -12.62
C SER A 89 6.39 -3.69 -11.67
N ASN A 90 6.91 -3.79 -10.42
CA ASN A 90 6.90 -2.69 -9.46
C ASN A 90 7.91 -1.59 -9.82
N PHE A 91 8.90 -1.89 -10.66
CA PHE A 91 10.08 -1.05 -10.88
C PHE A 91 10.33 -0.67 -12.33
N ASN A 92 9.73 -1.39 -13.30
CA ASN A 92 10.00 -1.22 -14.73
C ASN A 92 9.05 -0.26 -15.45
N GLY A 93 8.08 0.34 -14.73
CA GLY A 93 7.09 1.25 -15.31
C GLY A 93 6.01 0.55 -16.14
N GLU A 94 5.90 -0.77 -16.03
CA GLU A 94 4.85 -1.54 -16.69
C GLU A 94 3.46 -1.07 -16.27
N THR A 95 2.53 -1.05 -17.22
CA THR A 95 1.13 -0.73 -16.99
C THR A 95 0.23 -1.84 -17.52
N VAL A 96 -0.93 -2.01 -16.91
CA VAL A 96 -1.99 -2.89 -17.41
C VAL A 96 -3.23 -2.07 -17.70
N THR A 97 -3.99 -2.49 -18.71
CA THR A 97 -5.34 -1.97 -18.97
C THR A 97 -6.33 -3.04 -18.54
N ALA A 98 -7.26 -2.68 -17.66
CA ALA A 98 -8.22 -3.64 -17.14
C ALA A 98 -9.62 -3.05 -17.01
N SER A 99 -10.59 -3.95 -17.00
CA SER A 99 -11.96 -3.68 -16.59
C SER A 99 -12.27 -4.42 -15.30
N HIS A 100 -13.25 -3.96 -14.51
CA HIS A 100 -13.66 -4.65 -13.30
C HIS A 100 -15.16 -4.66 -13.07
N ILE A 101 -15.61 -5.65 -12.30
CA ILE A 101 -16.95 -5.71 -11.71
C ILE A 101 -16.77 -5.68 -10.20
N LEU A 102 -17.43 -4.75 -9.52
CA LEU A 102 -17.41 -4.61 -8.07
C LEU A 102 -18.73 -5.03 -7.46
N VAL A 103 -18.70 -5.88 -6.46
CA VAL A 103 -19.77 -6.04 -5.46
C VAL A 103 -19.31 -5.33 -4.19
N ASP A 104 -19.87 -4.15 -3.93
CA ASP A 104 -19.47 -3.29 -2.81
C ASP A 104 -19.89 -3.92 -1.46
N THR A 105 -18.96 -3.93 -0.50
CA THR A 105 -19.20 -4.42 0.86
C THR A 105 -18.80 -3.41 1.93
N LYS A 106 -18.52 -2.17 1.55
CA LYS A 106 -17.96 -1.15 2.42
C LYS A 106 -18.84 -0.84 3.64
N GLU A 107 -20.16 -0.83 3.44
CA GLU A 107 -21.12 -0.56 4.51
C GLU A 107 -21.66 -1.84 5.20
N MET A 108 -21.29 -3.03 4.69
CA MET A 108 -21.76 -4.32 5.22
C MET A 108 -20.99 -4.69 6.50
N LYS A 109 -21.69 -4.95 7.59
CA LYS A 109 -21.10 -5.32 8.88
C LYS A 109 -21.51 -6.73 9.31
N ALA A 110 -22.65 -7.20 8.87
CA ALA A 110 -23.14 -8.54 9.20
C ALA A 110 -22.46 -9.61 8.33
N GLN A 111 -22.04 -10.70 8.94
CA GLN A 111 -21.40 -11.81 8.20
C GLN A 111 -22.31 -12.36 7.08
N GLU A 112 -23.61 -12.44 7.34
CA GLU A 112 -24.60 -12.89 6.36
C GLU A 112 -24.62 -12.02 5.09
N GLU A 113 -24.45 -10.69 5.22
CA GLU A 113 -24.37 -9.75 4.10
C GLU A 113 -23.10 -9.96 3.28
N LEU A 114 -21.97 -10.16 3.97
CA LEU A 114 -20.68 -10.47 3.33
C LEU A 114 -20.72 -11.81 2.58
N ASP A 115 -21.37 -12.81 3.14
CA ASP A 115 -21.54 -14.12 2.50
C ASP A 115 -22.44 -14.03 1.25
N LYS A 116 -23.51 -13.23 1.30
CA LYS A 116 -24.35 -12.94 0.13
C LYS A 116 -23.57 -12.19 -0.96
N ALA A 117 -22.75 -11.20 -0.58
CA ALA A 117 -21.91 -10.48 -1.53
C ALA A 117 -20.88 -11.40 -2.20
N LYS A 118 -20.27 -12.30 -1.42
CA LYS A 118 -19.37 -13.31 -1.94
C LYS A 118 -20.08 -14.28 -2.91
N ALA A 119 -21.23 -14.79 -2.54
CA ALA A 119 -22.01 -15.65 -3.42
C ALA A 119 -22.45 -14.92 -4.71
N LYS A 120 -22.78 -13.61 -4.63
CA LYS A 120 -23.10 -12.78 -5.79
C LYS A 120 -21.93 -12.71 -6.77
N ILE A 121 -20.71 -12.38 -6.29
CA ILE A 121 -19.54 -12.26 -7.18
C ILE A 121 -19.15 -13.61 -7.80
N GLU A 122 -19.26 -14.71 -7.04
CA GLU A 122 -19.03 -16.07 -7.54
C GLU A 122 -20.05 -16.48 -8.63
N SER A 123 -21.32 -16.07 -8.48
CA SER A 123 -22.34 -16.29 -9.50
C SER A 123 -22.03 -15.52 -10.79
N ILE A 124 -21.56 -14.27 -10.67
CA ILE A 124 -21.16 -13.45 -11.83
C ILE A 124 -19.94 -14.09 -12.52
N LYS A 125 -18.97 -14.58 -11.74
CA LYS A 125 -17.81 -15.29 -12.29
C LYS A 125 -18.25 -16.49 -13.12
N LYS A 126 -19.20 -17.27 -12.61
CA LYS A 126 -19.75 -18.43 -13.33
C LYS A 126 -20.42 -18.03 -14.64
N GLU A 127 -21.23 -16.96 -14.67
CA GLU A 127 -21.84 -16.46 -15.91
C GLU A 127 -20.75 -16.09 -16.94
N LEU A 128 -19.66 -15.46 -16.50
CA LEU A 128 -18.53 -15.09 -17.36
C LEU A 128 -17.76 -16.31 -17.87
N ASP A 129 -17.55 -17.33 -17.03
CA ASP A 129 -16.91 -18.59 -17.43
C ASP A 129 -17.77 -19.40 -18.42
N GLU A 130 -19.09 -19.22 -18.40
CA GLU A 130 -20.04 -19.78 -19.37
C GLU A 130 -20.11 -18.96 -20.67
N GLY A 131 -19.32 -17.86 -20.77
CA GLY A 131 -19.16 -17.08 -22.01
C GLY A 131 -19.98 -15.80 -22.07
N ALA A 132 -20.54 -15.33 -20.96
CA ALA A 132 -21.20 -14.02 -20.92
C ALA A 132 -20.20 -12.88 -21.22
N ASP A 133 -20.70 -11.82 -21.85
CA ASP A 133 -19.90 -10.63 -22.13
C ASP A 133 -19.58 -9.86 -20.84
N PHE A 134 -18.30 -9.56 -20.63
CA PHE A 134 -17.82 -8.91 -19.40
C PHE A 134 -18.43 -7.51 -19.24
N ALA A 135 -18.49 -6.73 -20.32
CA ALA A 135 -19.00 -5.36 -20.27
C ALA A 135 -20.50 -5.34 -19.95
N GLU A 136 -21.26 -6.27 -20.47
CA GLU A 136 -22.70 -6.40 -20.16
C GLU A 136 -22.91 -6.86 -18.72
N CYS A 137 -22.09 -7.80 -18.21
CA CYS A 137 -22.11 -8.19 -16.80
C CYS A 137 -21.72 -7.00 -15.90
N ALA A 138 -20.72 -6.19 -16.28
CA ALA A 138 -20.33 -4.99 -15.53
C ALA A 138 -21.49 -3.97 -15.47
N LYS A 139 -22.17 -3.71 -16.59
CA LYS A 139 -23.34 -2.82 -16.63
C LYS A 139 -24.48 -3.31 -15.74
N LYS A 140 -24.69 -4.61 -15.69
CA LYS A 140 -25.81 -5.24 -14.98
C LYS A 140 -25.58 -5.38 -13.49
N TYR A 141 -24.34 -5.68 -13.08
CA TYR A 141 -24.07 -6.18 -11.73
C TYR A 141 -23.10 -5.32 -10.93
N SER A 142 -22.26 -4.47 -11.59
CA SER A 142 -21.24 -3.72 -10.88
C SER A 142 -21.83 -2.58 -10.08
N ASP A 143 -21.44 -2.51 -8.81
CA ASP A 143 -21.78 -1.41 -7.92
C ASP A 143 -20.84 -0.19 -8.12
N CYS A 144 -19.76 -0.33 -8.95
CA CYS A 144 -18.89 0.77 -9.33
C CYS A 144 -19.53 1.64 -10.41
N PRO A 145 -19.37 3.00 -10.35
CA PRO A 145 -19.82 3.90 -11.43
C PRO A 145 -19.31 3.52 -12.82
N THR A 146 -18.09 2.96 -12.92
CA THR A 146 -17.49 2.49 -14.18
C THR A 146 -18.26 1.30 -14.80
N GLY A 147 -19.09 0.62 -14.03
CA GLY A 147 -19.97 -0.44 -14.56
C GLY A 147 -20.81 0.04 -15.74
N LYS A 148 -21.26 1.31 -15.73
CA LYS A 148 -22.04 1.91 -16.83
C LYS A 148 -21.29 1.93 -18.17
N THR A 149 -19.96 1.94 -18.12
CA THR A 149 -19.06 1.90 -19.29
C THR A 149 -18.37 0.56 -19.46
N GLY A 150 -18.98 -0.53 -18.97
CA GLY A 150 -18.43 -1.89 -19.08
C GLY A 150 -17.32 -2.20 -18.09
N GLY A 151 -17.18 -1.41 -17.03
CA GLY A 151 -16.20 -1.61 -15.98
C GLY A 151 -14.79 -1.08 -16.30
N ASP A 152 -14.61 -0.39 -17.42
CA ASP A 152 -13.29 0.09 -17.87
C ASP A 152 -12.63 1.02 -16.87
N LEU A 153 -11.38 0.71 -16.52
CA LEU A 153 -10.51 1.50 -15.62
C LEU A 153 -9.36 2.19 -16.37
N GLY A 154 -9.25 1.94 -17.68
CA GLY A 154 -8.10 2.40 -18.45
C GLY A 154 -6.80 1.71 -18.03
N SER A 155 -5.67 2.37 -18.33
CA SER A 155 -4.33 1.87 -18.04
C SER A 155 -3.80 2.44 -16.73
N PHE A 156 -3.21 1.59 -15.90
CA PHE A 156 -2.64 1.99 -14.61
C PHE A 156 -1.33 1.24 -14.31
N PRO A 157 -0.40 1.89 -13.56
CA PRO A 157 0.83 1.28 -13.12
C PRO A 157 0.60 0.32 -11.95
N ARG A 158 1.60 -0.51 -11.66
CA ARG A 158 1.55 -1.48 -10.56
C ARG A 158 1.31 -0.84 -9.19
N HIS A 159 1.79 0.38 -8.97
CA HIS A 159 1.68 1.10 -7.70
C HIS A 159 1.07 2.49 -7.84
N GLY A 160 0.41 2.92 -6.78
CA GLY A 160 -0.04 4.32 -6.60
C GLY A 160 -1.39 4.67 -7.20
N ALA A 161 -1.95 3.83 -8.09
CA ALA A 161 -3.25 4.08 -8.72
C ALA A 161 -4.38 3.26 -8.11
N MET A 162 -4.11 2.00 -7.79
CA MET A 162 -5.09 1.06 -7.25
C MET A 162 -4.62 0.53 -5.90
N VAL A 163 -5.55 0.00 -5.09
CA VAL A 163 -5.21 -0.70 -3.83
C VAL A 163 -4.39 -1.96 -4.15
N GLU A 164 -3.51 -2.33 -3.20
CA GLU A 164 -2.48 -3.35 -3.43
C GLU A 164 -3.05 -4.70 -3.87
N GLU A 165 -4.13 -5.16 -3.26
CA GLU A 165 -4.77 -6.44 -3.57
C GLU A 165 -5.30 -6.46 -5.01
N PHE A 166 -5.91 -5.35 -5.45
CA PHE A 166 -6.43 -5.20 -6.80
C PHE A 166 -5.29 -5.15 -7.83
N ALA A 167 -4.31 -4.26 -7.61
CA ALA A 167 -3.17 -4.11 -8.52
C ALA A 167 -2.39 -5.42 -8.65
N LYS A 168 -2.13 -6.11 -7.54
CA LYS A 168 -1.46 -7.41 -7.54
C LYS A 168 -2.22 -8.44 -8.38
N ALA A 169 -3.53 -8.52 -8.24
CA ALA A 169 -4.35 -9.45 -9.01
C ALA A 169 -4.37 -9.09 -10.50
N ALA A 170 -4.55 -7.80 -10.83
CA ALA A 170 -4.58 -7.33 -12.22
C ALA A 170 -3.27 -7.64 -12.97
N PHE A 171 -2.11 -7.42 -12.31
CA PHE A 171 -0.80 -7.70 -12.90
C PHE A 171 -0.43 -9.19 -12.95
N ALA A 172 -1.05 -10.01 -12.09
CA ALA A 172 -0.84 -11.45 -12.10
C ALA A 172 -1.79 -12.18 -13.05
N ASN A 173 -2.86 -11.52 -13.49
CA ASN A 173 -3.87 -12.13 -14.34
C ASN A 173 -3.36 -12.27 -15.77
N GLU A 174 -3.78 -13.33 -16.44
CA GLU A 174 -3.52 -13.53 -17.86
C GLU A 174 -4.41 -12.60 -18.69
N VAL A 175 -3.81 -11.92 -19.68
CA VAL A 175 -4.56 -11.01 -20.55
C VAL A 175 -5.70 -11.74 -21.27
N GLY A 176 -6.89 -11.17 -21.20
CA GLY A 176 -8.11 -11.75 -21.79
C GLY A 176 -8.79 -12.82 -20.93
N LYS A 177 -8.29 -13.06 -19.71
CA LYS A 177 -8.94 -13.93 -18.72
C LYS A 177 -9.59 -13.12 -17.62
N VAL A 178 -10.67 -13.67 -17.07
CA VAL A 178 -11.31 -13.12 -15.87
C VAL A 178 -10.66 -13.71 -14.62
N SER A 179 -10.28 -12.84 -13.69
CA SER A 179 -9.65 -13.28 -12.42
C SER A 179 -10.62 -14.09 -11.55
N GLU A 180 -10.07 -14.79 -10.57
CA GLU A 180 -10.86 -15.22 -9.41
C GLU A 180 -11.32 -13.99 -8.61
N PRO A 181 -12.38 -14.11 -7.78
CA PRO A 181 -12.85 -13.01 -6.93
C PRO A 181 -11.74 -12.46 -6.03
N VAL A 182 -11.43 -11.19 -6.19
CA VAL A 182 -10.41 -10.46 -5.42
C VAL A 182 -11.09 -9.63 -4.34
N LYS A 183 -10.75 -9.85 -3.07
CA LYS A 183 -11.26 -9.05 -1.96
C LYS A 183 -10.37 -7.85 -1.69
N THR A 184 -10.96 -6.67 -1.57
CA THR A 184 -10.32 -5.43 -1.13
C THR A 184 -11.13 -4.77 0.00
N GLU A 185 -10.70 -3.62 0.47
CA GLU A 185 -11.47 -2.80 1.41
C GLU A 185 -12.81 -2.28 0.84
N PHE A 186 -12.96 -2.24 -0.48
CA PHE A 186 -14.20 -1.81 -1.16
C PHE A 186 -15.20 -2.94 -1.33
N GLY A 187 -14.75 -4.18 -1.42
CA GLY A 187 -15.62 -5.33 -1.66
C GLY A 187 -14.94 -6.44 -2.46
N TYR A 188 -15.74 -7.17 -3.22
CA TYR A 188 -15.25 -8.23 -4.09
C TYR A 188 -15.21 -7.75 -5.54
N HIS A 189 -14.12 -8.05 -6.23
CA HIS A 189 -13.87 -7.66 -7.62
C HIS A 189 -13.65 -8.87 -8.50
N LEU A 190 -14.13 -8.80 -9.76
CA LEU A 190 -13.62 -9.56 -10.89
C LEU A 190 -12.89 -8.61 -11.83
N ILE A 191 -11.76 -9.03 -12.35
CA ILE A 191 -10.85 -8.20 -13.14
C ILE A 191 -10.56 -8.88 -14.47
#